data_3524142f0574d1850c10e4c08b97fbd5
#
_entry.id   3524142f0574d1850c10e4c08b97fbd5
#
_cell.length_a   1.000
_cell.length_b   1.000
_cell.length_c   1.000
_cell.angle_alpha   90.00
_cell.angle_beta   90.00
_cell.angle_gamma   90.00
#
_symmetry.space_group_name_H-M   'P 1'
#
loop_
_entity.id
_entity.type
_entity.pdbx_description
1 polymer ?
#
loop_
_entity_poly.entity_id
_entity_poly.type
_entity_poly.pdbx_seq_one_letter_code
_entity_poly.pdbx_strand_id
1 'polypeptide(L)'
;TTQINIFSLKLSGKLFIPLPHVPHCKKERMIKMEKEFKYYIVLDKEGKRVSPGYREDGDVPEDVKENGFLVTKSEFAMLLNGYYRDPETGEYKEIPPYEPGLDELKASKLLEVDAWTESKITGGFTSECSGEMVRYDSDKDTQLTVSSDLNTINSAPDKFLEYYPNGYPMRGYPDGGTEKTIHYLTVKQLIQWNVDLGLHRGACKQAGWEKQALVDAADSKEALDAIILEK
;
A
#
# COMPACT_ATOMS: atom_id res chain seq x y z
N THR A 1 14.67 -42.61 0.63
CA THR A 1 14.36 -44.00 0.15
C THR A 1 13.03 -44.43 0.72
N THR A 2 11.93 -44.23 -0.02
CA THR A 2 10.72 -45.07 0.16
C THR A 2 9.98 -45.02 -1.18
N GLN A 3 10.01 -46.18 -1.85
CA GLN A 3 9.28 -46.45 -3.08
C GLN A 3 7.80 -46.63 -2.79
N ILE A 4 6.95 -46.13 -3.66
CA ILE A 4 5.51 -46.47 -3.68
C ILE A 4 5.23 -47.29 -4.92
N ASN A 5 4.76 -48.53 -4.69
CA ASN A 5 4.37 -49.52 -5.64
C ASN A 5 3.08 -49.13 -6.39
N ILE A 6 3.13 -49.32 -7.70
CA ILE A 6 1.96 -49.28 -8.59
C ILE A 6 1.35 -50.69 -8.63
N PHE A 7 0.11 -50.83 -8.20
CA PHE A 7 -0.66 -52.08 -8.42
C PHE A 7 -1.48 -51.95 -9.70
N SER A 8 -1.13 -52.78 -10.66
CA SER A 8 -1.88 -53.02 -11.89
C SER A 8 -2.88 -54.14 -11.63
N LEU A 9 -4.18 -53.89 -11.84
CA LEU A 9 -5.20 -54.97 -11.87
C LEU A 9 -5.84 -54.98 -13.27
N LYS A 10 -5.45 -56.05 -14.06
CA LYS A 10 -6.18 -56.51 -15.23
C LYS A 10 -7.33 -57.39 -14.76
N LEU A 11 -8.55 -57.10 -15.24
CA LEU A 11 -9.62 -58.09 -15.28
C LEU A 11 -10.32 -58.04 -16.63
N SER A 12 -10.21 -59.16 -17.30
CA SER A 12 -10.85 -59.55 -18.56
C SER A 12 -12.25 -60.04 -18.29
N GLY A 13 -13.21 -59.77 -19.17
CA GLY A 13 -14.52 -60.43 -19.14
C GLY A 13 -15.53 -59.76 -20.08
N LYS A 14 -15.52 -60.21 -21.34
CA LYS A 14 -16.59 -59.83 -22.30
C LYS A 14 -17.90 -60.48 -21.91
N LEU A 15 -18.92 -59.69 -21.74
CA LEU A 15 -20.30 -60.17 -21.87
C LEU A 15 -21.05 -59.24 -22.83
N PHE A 16 -21.35 -59.76 -24.01
CA PHE A 16 -22.09 -59.08 -25.09
C PHE A 16 -23.57 -59.31 -24.81
N ILE A 17 -24.32 -58.28 -24.44
CA ILE A 17 -25.78 -58.30 -24.39
C ILE A 17 -26.25 -57.30 -25.48
N PRO A 18 -27.06 -57.72 -26.47
CA PRO A 18 -27.61 -56.81 -27.46
C PRO A 18 -28.71 -55.97 -26.86
N LEU A 19 -28.52 -54.62 -26.89
CA LEU A 19 -29.54 -53.68 -26.50
C LEU A 19 -30.62 -53.53 -27.57
N PRO A 20 -31.87 -53.36 -27.19
CA PRO A 20 -32.98 -53.16 -28.12
C PRO A 20 -32.91 -51.85 -28.85
N HIS A 21 -33.30 -51.87 -30.11
CA HIS A 21 -33.41 -50.76 -31.04
C HIS A 21 -34.31 -49.65 -30.48
N VAL A 22 -33.71 -48.51 -30.07
CA VAL A 22 -34.46 -47.33 -29.67
C VAL A 22 -34.69 -46.49 -30.92
N PRO A 23 -35.96 -46.12 -31.21
CA PRO A 23 -36.23 -45.32 -32.41
C PRO A 23 -35.62 -43.93 -32.28
N HIS A 24 -35.07 -43.44 -33.38
CA HIS A 24 -34.46 -42.12 -33.55
C HIS A 24 -35.48 -41.04 -33.14
N CYS A 25 -35.39 -40.56 -31.93
CA CYS A 25 -36.01 -39.30 -31.53
C CYS A 25 -35.25 -38.17 -32.22
N LYS A 26 -35.88 -37.53 -33.20
CA LYS A 26 -35.39 -36.29 -33.80
C LYS A 26 -35.23 -35.29 -32.69
N LYS A 27 -33.97 -35.04 -32.23
CA LYS A 27 -33.66 -33.86 -31.43
C LYS A 27 -33.93 -32.64 -32.29
N GLU A 28 -35.11 -32.10 -32.19
CA GLU A 28 -35.38 -30.71 -32.57
C GLU A 28 -34.42 -29.87 -31.71
N ARG A 29 -33.38 -29.34 -32.36
CA ARG A 29 -32.57 -28.25 -31.81
C ARG A 29 -33.53 -27.08 -31.66
N MET A 30 -34.07 -26.92 -30.45
CA MET A 30 -34.63 -25.63 -30.05
C MET A 30 -33.44 -24.64 -30.09
N ILE A 31 -33.31 -23.92 -31.18
CA ILE A 31 -32.52 -22.72 -31.25
C ILE A 31 -33.18 -21.77 -30.23
N LYS A 32 -32.62 -21.75 -29.02
CA LYS A 32 -32.96 -20.75 -28.03
C LYS A 32 -32.53 -19.42 -28.63
N MET A 33 -33.46 -18.69 -29.27
CA MET A 33 -33.22 -17.31 -29.67
C MET A 33 -32.87 -16.58 -28.36
N GLU A 34 -31.58 -16.28 -28.17
CA GLU A 34 -31.15 -15.41 -27.07
C GLU A 34 -31.87 -14.08 -27.32
N LYS A 35 -32.72 -13.69 -26.40
CA LYS A 35 -33.41 -12.40 -26.45
C LYS A 35 -32.33 -11.33 -26.40
N GLU A 36 -32.19 -10.57 -27.47
CA GLU A 36 -31.22 -9.48 -27.56
C GLU A 36 -31.75 -8.33 -26.70
N PHE A 37 -31.11 -8.10 -25.54
CA PHE A 37 -31.45 -6.98 -24.66
C PHE A 37 -30.74 -5.73 -25.09
N LYS A 38 -31.43 -4.61 -25.00
CA LYS A 38 -30.82 -3.27 -25.13
C LYS A 38 -30.26 -2.84 -23.80
N TYR A 39 -29.21 -2.03 -23.85
CA TYR A 39 -28.53 -1.49 -22.69
C TYR A 39 -28.54 0.02 -22.76
N TYR A 40 -28.71 0.67 -21.61
CA TYR A 40 -28.70 2.12 -21.47
C TYR A 40 -27.47 2.56 -20.70
N ILE A 41 -26.84 3.65 -21.12
CA ILE A 41 -25.69 4.23 -20.49
C ILE A 41 -25.70 5.75 -20.67
N VAL A 42 -25.25 6.50 -19.66
CA VAL A 42 -25.09 7.95 -19.77
C VAL A 42 -23.60 8.25 -19.94
N LEU A 43 -23.30 9.09 -20.92
CA LEU A 43 -21.95 9.54 -21.23
C LEU A 43 -21.85 11.04 -20.93
N ASP A 44 -20.66 11.50 -20.53
CA ASP A 44 -20.33 12.92 -20.44
C ASP A 44 -20.01 13.52 -21.82
N LYS A 45 -19.59 14.78 -21.83
CA LYS A 45 -19.26 15.52 -23.06
C LYS A 45 -18.02 14.94 -23.76
N GLU A 46 -17.15 14.28 -23.02
CA GLU A 46 -15.96 13.60 -23.51
C GLU A 46 -16.23 12.16 -23.96
N GLY A 47 -17.50 11.71 -23.88
CA GLY A 47 -17.91 10.35 -24.24
C GLY A 47 -17.56 9.27 -23.20
N LYS A 48 -17.16 9.68 -22.00
CA LYS A 48 -16.88 8.77 -20.89
C LYS A 48 -18.17 8.44 -20.14
N ARG A 49 -18.23 7.25 -19.59
CA ARG A 49 -19.37 6.77 -18.81
C ARG A 49 -19.46 7.48 -17.45
N VAL A 50 -20.62 8.06 -17.15
CA VAL A 50 -20.92 8.73 -15.86
C VAL A 50 -22.02 8.07 -15.05
N SER A 51 -22.68 7.01 -15.57
CA SER A 51 -23.73 6.28 -14.86
C SER A 51 -23.38 4.81 -14.70
N PRO A 52 -23.98 4.08 -13.74
CA PRO A 52 -24.10 2.64 -13.84
C PRO A 52 -24.78 2.28 -15.17
N GLY A 53 -24.43 1.16 -15.77
CA GLY A 53 -25.14 0.71 -16.94
C GLY A 53 -26.45 0.01 -16.57
N TYR A 54 -27.48 0.16 -17.39
CA TYR A 54 -28.80 -0.44 -17.16
C TYR A 54 -29.18 -1.33 -18.34
N ARG A 55 -29.91 -2.40 -18.07
CA ARG A 55 -30.43 -3.32 -19.07
C ARG A 55 -31.97 -3.12 -19.21
N GLU A 56 -32.48 -3.24 -20.43
CA GLU A 56 -33.89 -2.98 -20.78
C GLU A 56 -34.93 -3.74 -19.93
N ASP A 57 -34.59 -4.91 -19.41
CA ASP A 57 -35.46 -5.73 -18.57
C ASP A 57 -35.32 -5.46 -17.07
N GLY A 58 -34.51 -4.49 -16.68
CA GLY A 58 -34.33 -4.02 -15.30
C GLY A 58 -35.01 -2.67 -15.06
N ASP A 59 -34.89 -2.19 -13.83
CA ASP A 59 -35.33 -0.84 -13.45
C ASP A 59 -34.39 0.21 -14.06
N VAL A 60 -34.76 0.74 -15.24
CA VAL A 60 -34.04 1.83 -15.86
C VAL A 60 -34.67 3.14 -15.37
N PRO A 61 -33.91 4.04 -14.71
CA PRO A 61 -34.42 5.34 -14.29
C PRO A 61 -34.94 6.16 -15.49
N GLU A 62 -35.96 6.98 -15.25
CA GLU A 62 -36.65 7.70 -16.34
C GLU A 62 -35.73 8.71 -17.03
N ASP A 63 -34.87 9.41 -16.26
CA ASP A 63 -33.83 10.30 -16.74
C ASP A 63 -32.81 9.60 -17.64
N VAL A 64 -32.48 8.33 -17.35
CA VAL A 64 -31.60 7.51 -18.19
C VAL A 64 -32.28 7.07 -19.46
N LYS A 65 -33.61 6.81 -19.44
CA LYS A 65 -34.36 6.52 -20.67
C LYS A 65 -34.44 7.72 -21.60
N GLU A 66 -34.53 8.92 -21.04
CA GLU A 66 -34.61 10.18 -21.80
C GLU A 66 -33.27 10.65 -22.35
N ASN A 67 -32.21 10.55 -21.53
CA ASN A 67 -30.89 11.14 -21.81
C ASN A 67 -29.78 10.11 -22.07
N GLY A 68 -30.05 8.82 -21.91
CA GLY A 68 -29.07 7.76 -22.07
C GLY A 68 -28.95 7.29 -23.52
N PHE A 69 -27.76 6.81 -23.85
CA PHE A 69 -27.51 6.14 -25.11
C PHE A 69 -27.94 4.68 -25.05
N LEU A 70 -28.68 4.23 -26.08
CA LEU A 70 -28.93 2.82 -26.34
C LEU A 70 -27.69 2.23 -27.02
N VAL A 71 -27.13 1.20 -26.39
CA VAL A 71 -25.93 0.51 -26.87
C VAL A 71 -26.16 -0.99 -26.94
N THR A 72 -25.41 -1.67 -27.77
CA THR A 72 -25.37 -3.14 -27.83
C THR A 72 -24.67 -3.72 -26.61
N LYS A 73 -24.81 -5.02 -26.39
CA LYS A 73 -24.13 -5.74 -25.29
C LYS A 73 -22.59 -5.61 -25.38
N SER A 74 -22.02 -5.63 -26.57
CA SER A 74 -20.59 -5.48 -26.79
C SER A 74 -20.09 -4.08 -26.49
N GLU A 75 -20.77 -3.05 -26.97
CA GLU A 75 -20.44 -1.65 -26.67
C GLU A 75 -20.58 -1.32 -25.19
N PHE A 76 -21.64 -1.86 -24.56
CA PHE A 76 -21.84 -1.75 -23.13
C PHE A 76 -20.66 -2.36 -22.33
N ALA A 77 -20.23 -3.56 -22.74
CA ALA A 77 -19.07 -4.20 -22.12
C ALA A 77 -17.78 -3.38 -22.31
N MET A 78 -17.57 -2.78 -23.47
CA MET A 78 -16.42 -1.89 -23.72
C MET A 78 -16.45 -0.68 -22.79
N LEU A 79 -17.59 0.02 -22.69
CA LEU A 79 -17.75 1.19 -21.82
C LEU A 79 -17.61 0.87 -20.33
N LEU A 80 -17.91 -0.37 -19.90
CA LEU A 80 -17.68 -0.84 -18.53
C LEU A 80 -16.20 -1.18 -18.27
N ASN A 81 -15.44 -1.51 -19.31
CA ASN A 81 -14.07 -1.99 -19.22
C ASN A 81 -13.01 -0.97 -19.69
N GLY A 82 -13.26 0.32 -19.43
CA GLY A 82 -12.27 1.36 -19.64
C GLY A 82 -12.21 1.92 -21.06
N TYR A 83 -13.30 1.79 -21.82
CA TYR A 83 -13.45 2.48 -23.11
C TYR A 83 -14.33 3.71 -22.96
N TYR A 84 -14.15 4.68 -23.84
CA TYR A 84 -15.04 5.82 -24.04
C TYR A 84 -15.52 5.86 -25.50
N ARG A 85 -16.61 6.51 -25.75
CA ARG A 85 -17.11 6.73 -27.11
C ARG A 85 -16.71 8.12 -27.57
N ASP A 86 -15.80 8.19 -28.52
CA ASP A 86 -15.34 9.46 -29.10
C ASP A 86 -16.55 10.27 -29.60
N PRO A 87 -16.79 11.49 -29.09
CA PRO A 87 -17.96 12.27 -29.45
C PRO A 87 -17.96 12.78 -30.92
N GLU A 88 -16.78 12.89 -31.53
CA GLU A 88 -16.65 13.38 -32.92
C GLU A 88 -16.80 12.24 -33.94
N THR A 89 -16.15 11.11 -33.69
CA THR A 89 -16.12 9.97 -34.63
C THR A 89 -17.16 8.90 -34.31
N GLY A 90 -17.62 8.84 -33.04
CA GLY A 90 -18.51 7.80 -32.55
C GLY A 90 -17.80 6.44 -32.29
N GLU A 91 -16.49 6.35 -32.48
CA GLU A 91 -15.70 5.17 -32.26
C GLU A 91 -15.42 4.91 -30.77
N TYR A 92 -15.29 3.65 -30.41
CA TYR A 92 -14.92 3.25 -29.04
C TYR A 92 -13.40 3.14 -28.93
N LYS A 93 -12.81 3.92 -28.02
CA LYS A 93 -11.36 3.98 -27.75
C LYS A 93 -11.08 3.66 -26.29
N GLU A 94 -9.95 3.04 -26.02
CA GLU A 94 -9.50 2.86 -24.64
C GLU A 94 -9.24 4.21 -23.97
N ILE A 95 -9.71 4.36 -22.72
CA ILE A 95 -9.32 5.49 -21.89
C ILE A 95 -7.84 5.32 -21.60
N PRO A 96 -6.99 6.28 -22.01
CA PRO A 96 -5.56 6.18 -21.70
C PRO A 96 -5.35 6.06 -20.17
N PRO A 97 -4.34 5.33 -19.72
CA PRO A 97 -3.99 5.28 -18.31
C PRO A 97 -3.82 6.69 -17.77
N TYR A 98 -4.31 6.90 -16.55
CA TYR A 98 -4.12 8.17 -15.89
C TYR A 98 -2.62 8.41 -15.65
N GLU A 99 -2.10 9.51 -16.18
CA GLU A 99 -0.74 9.95 -15.92
C GLU A 99 -0.81 11.15 -14.95
N PRO A 100 -0.28 11.01 -13.72
CA PRO A 100 -0.32 12.10 -12.75
C PRO A 100 0.52 13.27 -13.24
N GLY A 101 0.00 14.47 -13.04
CA GLY A 101 0.71 15.70 -13.35
C GLY A 101 1.92 15.92 -12.44
N LEU A 102 2.84 16.82 -12.84
CA LEU A 102 4.05 17.10 -12.07
C LEU A 102 3.75 17.54 -10.63
N ASP A 103 2.73 18.36 -10.43
CA ASP A 103 2.35 18.84 -9.09
C ASP A 103 1.86 17.70 -8.19
N GLU A 104 1.14 16.74 -8.76
CA GLU A 104 0.67 15.56 -8.03
C GLU A 104 1.83 14.62 -7.70
N LEU A 105 2.77 14.44 -8.63
CA LEU A 105 4.01 13.69 -8.38
C LEU A 105 4.86 14.35 -7.29
N LYS A 106 4.98 15.67 -7.29
CA LYS A 106 5.66 16.45 -6.22
C LYS A 106 4.97 16.23 -4.87
N ALA A 107 3.64 16.35 -4.82
CA ALA A 107 2.87 16.12 -3.58
C ALA A 107 3.09 14.71 -3.03
N SER A 108 3.08 13.70 -3.89
CA SER A 108 3.39 12.32 -3.51
C SER A 108 4.82 12.17 -2.98
N LYS A 109 5.79 12.78 -3.65
CA LYS A 109 7.20 12.72 -3.25
C LYS A 109 7.46 13.43 -1.93
N LEU A 110 6.79 14.55 -1.65
CA LEU A 110 6.87 15.23 -0.35
C LEU A 110 6.40 14.34 0.78
N LEU A 111 5.31 13.58 0.60
CA LEU A 111 4.85 12.60 1.59
C LEU A 111 5.87 11.49 1.82
N GLU A 112 6.56 11.04 0.76
CA GLU A 112 7.65 10.06 0.89
C GLU A 112 8.82 10.64 1.71
N VAL A 113 9.21 11.89 1.46
CA VAL A 113 10.28 12.59 2.21
C VAL A 113 9.90 12.74 3.67
N ASP A 114 8.66 13.11 3.97
CA ASP A 114 8.18 13.25 5.35
C ASP A 114 8.22 11.90 6.09
N ALA A 115 7.72 10.84 5.45
CA ALA A 115 7.76 9.49 6.00
C ALA A 115 9.20 8.98 6.21
N TRP A 116 10.09 9.26 5.26
CA TRP A 116 11.50 8.93 5.37
C TRP A 116 12.14 9.68 6.55
N THR A 117 11.89 10.98 6.68
CA THR A 117 12.42 11.82 7.77
C THR A 117 11.97 11.29 9.14
N GLU A 118 10.69 10.97 9.28
CA GLU A 118 10.14 10.40 10.50
C GLU A 118 10.76 9.03 10.81
N SER A 119 10.93 8.19 9.78
CA SER A 119 11.60 6.89 9.89
C SER A 119 13.04 7.02 10.39
N LYS A 120 13.79 8.02 9.90
CA LYS A 120 15.17 8.30 10.38
C LYS A 120 15.18 8.78 11.82
N ILE A 121 14.25 9.65 12.22
CA ILE A 121 14.11 10.15 13.59
C ILE A 121 13.80 9.02 14.57
N THR A 122 12.92 8.08 14.18
CA THR A 122 12.41 7.02 15.07
C THR A 122 13.15 5.69 14.93
N GLY A 123 14.07 5.59 13.98
CA GLY A 123 14.81 4.35 13.66
C GLY A 123 15.97 4.00 14.58
N GLY A 124 16.18 4.80 15.62
CA GLY A 124 17.29 4.67 16.53
C GLY A 124 18.43 5.64 16.22
N PHE A 125 19.28 5.86 17.21
CA PHE A 125 20.47 6.72 17.09
C PHE A 125 21.62 6.15 17.92
N THR A 126 22.84 6.57 17.62
CA THR A 126 24.03 6.19 18.38
C THR A 126 24.41 7.28 19.35
N SER A 127 24.86 6.87 20.56
CA SER A 127 25.39 7.77 21.58
C SER A 127 26.48 7.05 22.38
N GLU A 128 27.49 7.83 22.83
CA GLU A 128 28.54 7.38 23.74
C GLU A 128 28.22 7.73 25.19
N CYS A 129 27.00 8.11 25.51
CA CYS A 129 26.60 8.57 26.85
C CYS A 129 26.89 7.55 27.96
N SER A 130 26.87 6.24 27.67
CA SER A 130 27.20 5.16 28.62
C SER A 130 28.70 4.94 28.81
N GLY A 131 29.56 5.62 28.04
CA GLY A 131 31.02 5.41 28.02
C GLY A 131 31.48 4.49 26.89
N GLU A 132 30.58 3.97 26.10
CA GLU A 132 30.82 3.17 24.91
C GLU A 132 29.77 3.54 23.84
N MET A 133 30.05 3.27 22.55
CA MET A 133 29.15 3.51 21.46
C MET A 133 27.98 2.50 21.53
N VAL A 134 26.76 3.02 21.68
CA VAL A 134 25.55 2.22 21.78
C VAL A 134 24.48 2.79 20.87
N ARG A 135 23.80 1.92 20.10
CA ARG A 135 22.61 2.30 19.33
C ARG A 135 21.38 2.13 20.20
N TYR A 136 20.76 3.23 20.54
CA TYR A 136 19.51 3.30 21.31
C TYR A 136 18.30 3.40 20.41
N ASP A 137 17.14 2.96 20.91
CA ASP A 137 15.86 3.22 20.27
C ASP A 137 15.52 4.71 20.37
N SER A 138 14.83 5.21 19.37
CA SER A 138 14.32 6.58 19.33
C SER A 138 12.86 6.65 18.88
N ASP A 139 12.11 5.58 19.08
CA ASP A 139 10.66 5.60 18.85
C ASP A 139 9.96 6.62 19.76
N LYS A 140 8.72 7.00 19.38
CA LYS A 140 7.97 8.07 20.06
C LYS A 140 7.76 7.79 21.55
N ASP A 141 7.50 6.55 21.92
CA ASP A 141 7.25 6.16 23.31
C ASP A 141 8.53 6.28 24.15
N THR A 142 9.66 5.83 23.60
CA THR A 142 10.98 6.01 24.22
C THR A 142 11.31 7.47 24.42
N GLN A 143 11.12 8.32 23.40
CA GLN A 143 11.36 9.76 23.49
C GLN A 143 10.49 10.41 24.57
N LEU A 144 9.20 10.09 24.60
CA LEU A 144 8.26 10.64 25.58
C LEU A 144 8.58 10.21 26.99
N THR A 145 8.86 8.91 27.19
CA THR A 145 9.19 8.33 28.51
C THR A 145 10.43 8.98 29.08
N VAL A 146 11.53 9.02 28.33
CA VAL A 146 12.79 9.61 28.82
C VAL A 146 12.64 11.11 29.09
N SER A 147 11.90 11.85 28.25
CA SER A 147 11.65 13.26 28.47
C SER A 147 10.83 13.52 29.75
N SER A 148 9.82 12.69 30.02
CA SER A 148 9.02 12.72 31.24
C SER A 148 9.84 12.42 32.48
N ASP A 149 10.69 11.37 32.38
CA ASP A 149 11.55 10.94 33.50
C ASP A 149 12.61 12.01 33.82
N LEU A 150 13.21 12.64 32.80
CA LEU A 150 14.13 13.76 32.99
C LEU A 150 13.46 14.94 33.69
N ASN A 151 12.21 15.28 33.37
CA ASN A 151 11.46 16.32 34.08
C ASN A 151 11.24 15.94 35.56
N THR A 152 10.94 14.68 35.83
CA THR A 152 10.78 14.15 37.19
C THR A 152 12.11 14.20 37.95
N ILE A 153 13.21 13.80 37.34
CA ILE A 153 14.55 13.87 37.91
C ILE A 153 14.92 15.31 38.27
N ASN A 154 14.67 16.27 37.35
CA ASN A 154 14.95 17.67 37.61
C ASN A 154 14.12 18.27 38.75
N SER A 155 12.89 17.78 38.92
CA SER A 155 11.97 18.24 39.97
C SER A 155 12.18 17.58 41.34
N ALA A 156 12.69 16.35 41.35
CA ALA A 156 12.89 15.53 42.55
C ALA A 156 14.13 14.61 42.46
N PRO A 157 15.35 15.17 42.41
CA PRO A 157 16.57 14.39 42.15
C PRO A 157 16.84 13.32 43.21
N ASP A 158 16.50 13.55 44.48
CA ASP A 158 16.68 12.59 45.55
C ASP A 158 15.82 11.34 45.35
N LYS A 159 14.61 11.50 44.79
CA LYS A 159 13.71 10.40 44.45
C LYS A 159 14.25 9.52 43.32
N PHE A 160 14.97 10.10 42.37
CA PHE A 160 15.61 9.33 41.31
C PHE A 160 16.61 8.32 41.89
N LEU A 161 17.47 8.75 42.81
CA LEU A 161 18.48 7.87 43.45
C LEU A 161 17.83 6.80 44.34
N GLU A 162 16.65 7.08 44.93
CA GLU A 162 15.89 6.09 45.69
C GLU A 162 15.31 4.99 44.78
N TYR A 163 14.74 5.34 43.62
CA TYR A 163 14.14 4.37 42.71
C TYR A 163 15.15 3.66 41.80
N TYR A 164 16.24 4.35 41.43
CA TYR A 164 17.27 3.83 40.53
C TYR A 164 18.68 3.84 41.21
N PRO A 165 18.91 3.04 42.25
CA PRO A 165 20.16 3.10 42.98
C PRO A 165 21.41 2.70 42.16
N ASN A 166 21.20 1.94 41.05
CA ASN A 166 22.25 1.55 40.11
C ASN A 166 22.31 2.44 38.84
N GLY A 167 21.49 3.49 38.78
CA GLY A 167 21.30 4.31 37.59
C GLY A 167 20.04 3.97 36.79
N TYR A 168 19.65 4.84 35.87
CA TYR A 168 18.49 4.66 35.01
C TYR A 168 18.71 3.55 33.98
N PRO A 169 17.86 2.52 33.90
CA PRO A 169 18.05 1.42 32.98
C PRO A 169 17.65 1.81 31.54
N MET A 170 18.61 1.81 30.64
CA MET A 170 18.38 1.99 29.19
C MET A 170 18.82 0.76 28.43
N ARG A 171 18.03 0.34 27.45
CA ARG A 171 18.40 -0.78 26.57
C ARG A 171 18.91 -0.25 25.23
N GLY A 172 20.02 -0.80 24.78
CA GLY A 172 20.60 -0.46 23.49
C GLY A 172 21.44 -1.61 22.93
N TYR A 173 21.82 -1.48 21.67
CA TYR A 173 22.71 -2.41 21.00
C TYR A 173 24.14 -1.88 21.10
N PRO A 174 25.05 -2.58 21.79
CA PRO A 174 26.48 -2.24 21.75
C PRO A 174 26.99 -2.20 20.30
N ASP A 175 28.07 -1.49 20.06
CA ASP A 175 28.67 -1.38 18.73
C ASP A 175 28.94 -2.77 18.11
N GLY A 176 28.45 -3.01 16.91
CA GLY A 176 28.51 -4.30 16.23
C GLY A 176 27.66 -5.40 16.84
N GLY A 177 26.93 -5.16 17.94
CA GLY A 177 26.07 -6.11 18.60
C GLY A 177 24.70 -6.28 17.93
N THR A 178 24.17 -7.50 17.95
CA THR A 178 22.83 -7.85 17.44
C THR A 178 21.79 -8.00 18.55
N GLU A 179 22.22 -8.02 19.81
CA GLU A 179 21.36 -8.16 20.99
C GLU A 179 21.39 -6.90 21.84
N LYS A 180 20.23 -6.53 22.40
CA LYS A 180 20.12 -5.41 23.32
C LYS A 180 20.65 -5.79 24.71
N THR A 181 21.51 -4.95 25.24
CA THR A 181 21.98 -5.00 26.64
C THR A 181 21.37 -3.86 27.45
N ILE A 182 21.42 -3.98 28.79
CA ILE A 182 20.96 -2.93 29.70
C ILE A 182 22.17 -2.11 30.12
N HIS A 183 22.09 -0.80 29.93
CA HIS A 183 23.05 0.19 30.38
C HIS A 183 22.41 1.00 31.51
N TYR A 184 23.08 1.08 32.66
CA TYR A 184 22.58 1.88 33.80
C TYR A 184 23.20 3.27 33.74
N LEU A 185 22.41 4.27 33.35
CA LEU A 185 22.86 5.63 33.14
C LEU A 185 22.74 6.48 34.41
N THR A 186 23.79 7.18 34.76
CA THR A 186 23.70 8.25 35.76
C THR A 186 22.84 9.40 35.20
N VAL A 187 22.37 10.29 36.07
CA VAL A 187 21.61 11.50 35.64
C VAL A 187 22.33 12.28 34.54
N LYS A 188 23.65 12.47 34.71
CA LYS A 188 24.49 13.18 33.73
C LYS A 188 24.49 12.45 32.36
N GLN A 189 24.63 11.15 32.38
CA GLN A 189 24.61 10.31 31.17
C GLN A 189 23.24 10.30 30.50
N LEU A 190 22.15 10.28 31.27
CA LEU A 190 20.79 10.36 30.75
C LEU A 190 20.51 11.74 30.10
N ILE A 191 21.01 12.82 30.69
CA ILE A 191 20.96 14.16 30.08
C ILE A 191 21.72 14.14 28.76
N GLN A 192 22.95 13.56 28.74
CA GLN A 192 23.74 13.47 27.50
C GLN A 192 23.01 12.64 26.43
N TRP A 193 22.39 11.53 26.80
CA TRP A 193 21.54 10.73 25.89
C TRP A 193 20.45 11.60 25.23
N ASN A 194 19.77 12.43 26.02
CA ASN A 194 18.73 13.32 25.51
C ASN A 194 19.27 14.43 24.61
N VAL A 195 20.47 14.95 24.90
CA VAL A 195 21.17 15.90 24.04
C VAL A 195 21.53 15.26 22.69
N ASP A 196 22.09 14.04 22.70
CA ASP A 196 22.48 13.29 21.50
C ASP A 196 21.26 12.95 20.63
N LEU A 197 20.14 12.56 21.26
CA LEU A 197 18.86 12.38 20.59
C LEU A 197 18.37 13.69 19.93
N GLY A 198 18.51 14.82 20.63
CA GLY A 198 18.15 16.14 20.12
C GLY A 198 18.96 16.51 18.87
N LEU A 199 20.26 16.26 18.89
CA LEU A 199 21.18 16.48 17.76
C LEU A 199 20.83 15.56 16.60
N HIS A 200 20.58 14.26 16.84
CA HIS A 200 20.15 13.32 15.82
C HIS A 200 18.85 13.77 15.13
N ARG A 201 17.83 14.14 15.92
CA ARG A 201 16.56 14.66 15.39
C ARG A 201 16.74 15.92 14.54
N GLY A 202 17.61 16.82 15.00
CA GLY A 202 17.96 18.04 14.26
C GLY A 202 18.57 17.73 12.88
N ALA A 203 19.54 16.83 12.86
CA ALA A 203 20.19 16.37 11.63
C ALA A 203 19.21 15.70 10.66
N CYS A 204 18.33 14.80 11.17
CA CYS A 204 17.32 14.16 10.34
C CYS A 204 16.34 15.16 9.73
N LYS A 205 15.89 16.16 10.51
CA LYS A 205 15.00 17.22 10.00
C LYS A 205 15.69 18.07 8.94
N GLN A 206 16.93 18.47 9.15
CA GLN A 206 17.69 19.23 8.17
C GLN A 206 17.81 18.45 6.86
N ALA A 207 18.17 17.17 6.91
CA ALA A 207 18.23 16.30 5.74
C ALA A 207 16.86 16.19 5.02
N GLY A 208 15.77 16.11 5.79
CA GLY A 208 14.41 16.15 5.25
C GLY A 208 14.12 17.45 4.50
N TRP A 209 14.40 18.60 5.09
CA TRP A 209 14.20 19.91 4.45
C TRP A 209 15.04 20.09 3.17
N GLU A 210 16.27 19.59 3.16
CA GLU A 210 17.11 19.58 1.95
C GLU A 210 16.48 18.74 0.83
N LYS A 211 15.89 17.56 1.16
CA LYS A 211 15.16 16.75 0.19
C LYS A 211 13.87 17.41 -0.29
N GLN A 212 13.10 18.05 0.60
CA GLN A 212 11.90 18.82 0.24
C GLN A 212 12.25 19.95 -0.73
N ALA A 213 13.33 20.69 -0.48
CA ALA A 213 13.78 21.74 -1.39
C ALA A 213 14.14 21.21 -2.79
N LEU A 214 14.71 20.00 -2.88
CA LEU A 214 14.95 19.34 -4.18
C LEU A 214 13.64 18.96 -4.89
N VAL A 215 12.62 18.50 -4.16
CA VAL A 215 11.30 18.20 -4.73
C VAL A 215 10.64 19.47 -5.25
N ASP A 216 10.69 20.57 -4.50
CA ASP A 216 10.11 21.85 -4.92
C ASP A 216 10.79 22.38 -6.19
N ALA A 217 12.10 22.22 -6.29
CA ALA A 217 12.89 22.66 -7.43
C ALA A 217 12.78 21.76 -8.67
N ALA A 218 12.30 20.53 -8.53
CA ALA A 218 12.19 19.60 -9.65
C ALA A 218 11.22 20.15 -10.72
N ASP A 219 11.61 20.09 -11.99
CA ASP A 219 10.84 20.55 -13.15
C ASP A 219 10.32 19.41 -14.03
N SER A 220 10.67 18.17 -13.71
CA SER A 220 10.32 16.98 -14.46
C SER A 220 10.16 15.75 -13.54
N LYS A 221 9.54 14.72 -14.07
CA LYS A 221 9.41 13.43 -13.39
C LYS A 221 10.79 12.79 -13.15
N GLU A 222 11.68 12.89 -14.13
CA GLU A 222 13.03 12.34 -14.05
C GLU A 222 13.84 13.03 -12.93
N ALA A 223 13.65 14.32 -12.73
CA ALA A 223 14.27 15.06 -11.63
C ALA A 223 13.73 14.60 -10.26
N LEU A 224 12.42 14.31 -10.16
CA LEU A 224 11.83 13.75 -8.95
C LEU A 224 12.32 12.31 -8.66
N ASP A 225 12.43 11.49 -9.70
CA ASP A 225 12.89 10.10 -9.57
C ASP A 225 14.37 10.01 -9.17
N ALA A 226 15.16 11.04 -9.50
CA ALA A 226 16.57 11.16 -9.10
C ALA A 226 16.75 11.49 -7.60
N ILE A 227 15.70 11.90 -6.87
CA ILE A 227 15.76 12.18 -5.43
C ILE A 227 15.72 10.85 -4.66
N ILE A 228 16.89 10.37 -4.28
CA ILE A 228 17.05 9.11 -3.54
C ILE A 228 16.86 9.36 -2.04
N LEU A 229 16.02 8.53 -1.42
CA LEU A 229 15.81 8.44 0.02
C LEU A 229 16.52 7.19 0.52
N GLU A 230 17.74 7.36 1.04
CA GLU A 230 18.56 6.25 1.54
C GLU A 230 17.91 5.58 2.76
N LYS A 231 18.00 4.24 2.82
CA LYS A 231 17.46 3.43 3.92
C LYS A 231 18.17 3.68 5.25
#